data_0ac47d91fab1757840722c16c2c3ea41
#
_entry.id   0ac47d91fab1757840722c16c2c3ea41
#
_cell.length_a   1.000
_cell.length_b   1.000
_cell.length_c   1.000
_cell.angle_alpha   90.00
_cell.angle_beta   90.00
_cell.angle_gamma   90.00
#
_symmetry.space_group_name_H-M   'P 1'
#
loop_
_entity.id
_entity.type
_entity.pdbx_description
1 polymer ?
#
loop_
_entity_poly.entity_id
_entity_poly.type
_entity_poly.pdbx_seq_one_letter_code
_entity_poly.pdbx_strand_id
1 'polypeptide(L)'
;MRIYNLVCKFKSKYPMTIANRLKSHSKVVASIIDKDEEVLFALCGQKNDTYGMIFDTCVLVGTNKRLIIGQKRLLWGYQIINVTPDMFNDLKIYSGIIWGRIEIDTVKEVIYISNVDKKALDEIETNINNLMINMKGKE
;
A
#
# COMPACT_ATOMS: atom_id res chain seq x y z
N MET A 1 2.21 -15.56 8.76
CA MET A 1 2.93 -14.36 8.29
C MET A 1 2.09 -13.13 8.59
N ARG A 2 2.67 -12.17 9.30
CA ARG A 2 1.94 -10.98 9.76
C ARG A 2 1.39 -10.12 8.61
N ILE A 3 2.25 -9.83 7.60
CA ILE A 3 1.84 -8.97 6.48
C ILE A 3 0.67 -9.59 5.73
N TYR A 4 0.77 -10.87 5.40
CA TYR A 4 -0.30 -11.56 4.69
C TYR A 4 -1.61 -11.55 5.49
N ASN A 5 -1.52 -11.77 6.80
CA ASN A 5 -2.72 -11.75 7.66
C ASN A 5 -3.37 -10.36 7.68
N LEU A 6 -2.58 -9.30 7.75
CA LEU A 6 -3.09 -7.92 7.72
C LEU A 6 -3.72 -7.60 6.37
N VAL A 7 -3.11 -8.04 5.27
CA VAL A 7 -3.63 -7.82 3.92
C VAL A 7 -4.97 -8.56 3.74
N CYS A 8 -5.05 -9.80 4.20
CA CYS A 8 -6.29 -10.58 4.14
C CYS A 8 -7.39 -9.94 4.98
N LYS A 9 -7.05 -9.43 6.16
CA LYS A 9 -7.99 -8.73 7.02
C LYS A 9 -8.54 -7.47 6.34
N PHE A 10 -7.67 -6.70 5.69
CA PHE A 10 -8.07 -5.54 4.91
C PHE A 10 -9.03 -5.94 3.80
N LYS A 11 -8.69 -6.96 3.02
CA LYS A 11 -9.54 -7.42 1.91
C LYS A 11 -10.89 -7.92 2.39
N SER A 12 -10.93 -8.59 3.54
CA SER A 12 -12.19 -9.05 4.14
C SER A 12 -13.06 -7.89 4.62
N LYS A 13 -12.45 -6.87 5.20
CA LYS A 13 -13.15 -5.68 5.69
C LYS A 13 -13.65 -4.82 4.53
N TYR A 14 -12.92 -4.79 3.44
CA TYR A 14 -13.20 -3.94 2.27
C TYR A 14 -13.30 -4.80 1.01
N PRO A 15 -14.39 -5.60 0.87
CA PRO A 15 -14.45 -6.63 -0.16
C PRO A 15 -14.57 -6.13 -1.59
N MET A 16 -14.93 -4.85 -1.80
CA MET A 16 -14.99 -4.29 -3.16
C MET A 16 -13.60 -4.01 -3.74
N THR A 17 -12.56 -4.04 -2.91
CA THR A 17 -11.18 -3.88 -3.35
C THR A 17 -10.81 -4.98 -4.34
N ILE A 18 -10.23 -4.61 -5.49
CA ILE A 18 -9.74 -5.58 -6.46
C ILE A 18 -8.29 -5.91 -6.12
N ALA A 19 -8.06 -7.14 -5.68
CA ALA A 19 -6.71 -7.60 -5.37
C ALA A 19 -6.69 -9.13 -5.36
N ASN A 20 -5.64 -9.69 -5.93
CA ASN A 20 -5.48 -11.15 -6.01
C ASN A 20 -4.04 -11.52 -5.73
N ARG A 21 -3.76 -12.84 -5.61
CA ARG A 21 -2.42 -13.36 -5.34
C ARG A 21 -1.79 -12.70 -4.10
N LEU A 22 -2.61 -12.46 -3.07
CA LEU A 22 -2.21 -11.69 -1.89
C LEU A 22 -1.01 -12.29 -1.16
N LYS A 23 -0.93 -13.62 -1.11
CA LYS A 23 0.18 -14.29 -0.43
C LYS A 23 1.50 -14.04 -1.15
N SER A 24 1.50 -14.11 -2.48
CA SER A 24 2.71 -13.89 -3.28
C SER A 24 3.23 -12.46 -3.11
N HIS A 25 2.33 -11.47 -3.21
CA HIS A 25 2.72 -10.07 -3.05
C HIS A 25 3.19 -9.78 -1.63
N SER A 26 2.53 -10.37 -0.64
CA SER A 26 2.92 -10.18 0.77
C SER A 26 4.30 -10.74 1.06
N LYS A 27 4.65 -11.88 0.46
CA LYS A 27 5.98 -12.50 0.62
C LYS A 27 7.10 -11.61 0.11
N VAL A 28 6.85 -10.87 -0.98
CA VAL A 28 7.84 -9.94 -1.54
C VAL A 28 8.23 -8.89 -0.48
N VAL A 29 7.23 -8.28 0.16
CA VAL A 29 7.50 -7.28 1.20
C VAL A 29 8.10 -7.93 2.44
N ALA A 30 7.59 -9.09 2.84
CA ALA A 30 8.09 -9.78 4.04
C ALA A 30 9.59 -10.11 3.92
N SER A 31 10.07 -10.35 2.70
CA SER A 31 11.47 -10.70 2.48
C SER A 31 12.46 -9.57 2.73
N ILE A 32 11.99 -8.31 2.75
CA ILE A 32 12.86 -7.14 2.90
C ILE A 32 12.65 -6.38 4.20
N ILE A 33 11.76 -6.84 5.07
CA ILE A 33 11.53 -6.22 6.38
C ILE A 33 12.75 -6.51 7.27
N ASP A 34 13.28 -5.48 7.90
CA ASP A 34 14.39 -5.59 8.83
C ASP A 34 13.94 -6.25 10.15
N LYS A 35 14.87 -6.82 10.90
CA LYS A 35 14.57 -7.49 12.17
C LYS A 35 13.95 -6.54 13.20
N ASP A 36 14.40 -5.29 13.21
CA ASP A 36 13.92 -4.27 14.15
C ASP A 36 12.80 -3.40 13.56
N GLU A 37 12.29 -3.77 12.41
CA GLU A 37 11.22 -3.04 11.73
C GLU A 37 9.86 -3.63 12.10
N GLU A 38 8.97 -2.76 12.61
CA GLU A 38 7.63 -3.16 13.02
C GLU A 38 6.61 -2.82 11.94
N VAL A 39 5.81 -3.80 11.55
CA VAL A 39 4.70 -3.61 10.61
C VAL A 39 3.51 -3.03 11.37
N LEU A 40 3.04 -1.86 10.98
CA LEU A 40 1.95 -1.15 11.65
C LEU A 40 0.61 -1.36 10.95
N PHE A 41 0.60 -1.39 9.61
CA PHE A 41 -0.61 -1.67 8.84
C PHE A 41 -0.23 -2.22 7.47
N ALA A 42 -1.21 -2.83 6.80
CA ALA A 42 -1.04 -3.32 5.43
C ALA A 42 -2.37 -3.25 4.70
N LEU A 43 -2.29 -3.02 3.41
CA LEU A 43 -3.47 -3.00 2.54
C LEU A 43 -3.09 -3.51 1.15
N CYS A 44 -4.08 -3.62 0.28
CA CYS A 44 -3.88 -4.08 -1.10
C CYS A 44 -4.72 -3.26 -2.07
N GLY A 45 -4.37 -3.34 -3.33
CA GLY A 45 -5.06 -2.65 -4.42
C GLY A 45 -4.36 -2.92 -5.73
N GLN A 46 -4.60 -2.06 -6.71
CA GLN A 46 -3.96 -2.14 -8.02
C GLN A 46 -2.98 -0.98 -8.17
N LYS A 47 -1.76 -1.28 -8.60
CA LYS A 47 -0.71 -0.27 -8.76
C LYS A 47 -0.86 0.44 -10.12
N ASN A 48 -1.97 1.11 -10.31
CA ASN A 48 -2.26 1.89 -11.51
C ASN A 48 -3.32 2.95 -11.18
N ASP A 49 -3.65 3.78 -12.15
CA ASP A 49 -4.64 4.84 -12.01
C ASP A 49 -5.94 4.56 -12.77
N THR A 50 -6.14 3.32 -13.20
CA THR A 50 -7.29 2.93 -14.03
C THR A 50 -8.23 2.00 -13.27
N TYR A 51 -9.52 2.39 -13.17
CA TYR A 51 -10.52 1.55 -12.52
C TYR A 51 -10.82 0.32 -13.38
N GLY A 52 -10.98 -0.80 -12.70
CA GLY A 52 -11.31 -2.07 -13.33
C GLY A 52 -10.11 -2.92 -13.77
N MET A 53 -8.90 -2.39 -13.68
CA MET A 53 -7.70 -3.17 -14.00
C MET A 53 -7.40 -4.16 -12.88
N ILE A 54 -7.19 -5.44 -13.24
CA ILE A 54 -7.09 -6.53 -12.26
C ILE A 54 -5.73 -7.22 -12.22
N PHE A 55 -4.81 -6.85 -13.11
CA PHE A 55 -3.53 -7.57 -13.24
C PHE A 55 -2.35 -6.86 -12.58
N ASP A 56 -2.60 -5.82 -11.83
CA ASP A 56 -1.56 -4.98 -11.27
C ASP A 56 -1.62 -4.92 -9.74
N THR A 57 -2.05 -6.02 -9.13
CA THR A 57 -2.18 -6.10 -7.67
C THR A 57 -0.85 -5.81 -6.99
N CYS A 58 -0.93 -4.99 -5.95
CA CYS A 58 0.19 -4.69 -5.07
C CYS A 58 -0.27 -4.74 -3.62
N VAL A 59 0.69 -4.82 -2.71
CA VAL A 59 0.44 -4.61 -1.28
C VAL A 59 1.21 -3.36 -0.85
N LEU A 60 0.58 -2.59 0.03
CA LEU A 60 1.21 -1.44 0.66
C LEU A 60 1.32 -1.71 2.15
N VAL A 61 2.53 -1.59 2.67
CA VAL A 61 2.82 -1.89 4.07
C VAL A 61 3.41 -0.64 4.72
N GLY A 62 2.84 -0.24 5.85
CA GLY A 62 3.41 0.83 6.68
C GLY A 62 4.16 0.22 7.85
N THR A 63 5.39 0.66 8.03
CA THR A 63 6.23 0.23 9.15
C THR A 63 6.65 1.44 9.97
N ASN A 64 7.36 1.20 11.05
CA ASN A 64 7.93 2.29 11.85
C ASN A 64 9.08 3.03 11.17
N LYS A 65 9.44 2.62 9.93
CA LYS A 65 10.56 3.24 9.19
C LYS A 65 10.15 3.81 7.82
N ARG A 66 9.11 3.26 7.18
CA ARG A 66 8.82 3.58 5.77
C ARG A 66 7.46 3.05 5.34
N LEU A 67 7.03 3.51 4.16
CA LEU A 67 6.01 2.82 3.38
C LEU A 67 6.70 1.91 2.37
N ILE A 68 6.16 0.72 2.17
CA ILE A 68 6.70 -0.23 1.19
C ILE A 68 5.56 -0.67 0.29
N ILE A 69 5.74 -0.48 -1.01
CA ILE A 69 4.80 -1.01 -2.01
C ILE A 69 5.49 -2.18 -2.70
N GLY A 70 4.90 -3.36 -2.58
CA GLY A 70 5.47 -4.58 -3.12
C GLY A 70 4.54 -5.27 -4.09
N GLN A 71 5.12 -5.87 -5.11
CA GLN A 71 4.38 -6.52 -6.18
C GLN A 71 5.20 -7.68 -6.73
N LYS A 72 4.61 -8.87 -6.76
CA LYS A 72 5.20 -10.03 -7.43
C LYS A 72 4.73 -10.01 -8.89
N ARG A 73 5.67 -10.00 -9.82
CA ARG A 73 5.34 -10.02 -11.25
C ARG A 73 4.75 -11.36 -11.66
N LEU A 74 3.91 -11.34 -12.68
CA LEU A 74 3.16 -12.53 -13.09
C LEU A 74 4.06 -13.67 -13.56
N LEU A 75 5.07 -13.37 -14.37
CA LEU A 75 5.96 -14.39 -14.94
C LEU A 75 7.21 -14.60 -14.10
N TRP A 76 7.96 -13.53 -13.83
CA TRP A 76 9.15 -13.60 -13.01
C TRP A 76 9.46 -12.25 -12.39
N GLY A 77 10.21 -12.28 -11.30
CA GLY A 77 10.69 -11.08 -10.64
C GLY A 77 9.64 -10.42 -9.76
N TYR A 78 10.01 -9.27 -9.23
CA TYR A 78 9.17 -8.49 -8.31
C TYR A 78 9.56 -7.03 -8.40
N GLN A 79 8.70 -6.16 -7.85
CA GLN A 79 8.97 -4.73 -7.75
C GLN A 79 8.75 -4.29 -6.31
N ILE A 80 9.66 -3.49 -5.80
CA ILE A 80 9.54 -2.88 -4.47
C ILE A 80 9.81 -1.40 -4.61
N ILE A 81 8.91 -0.59 -4.03
CA ILE A 81 9.09 0.85 -3.92
C ILE A 81 9.10 1.19 -2.44
N ASN A 82 10.15 1.85 -1.98
CA ASN A 82 10.26 2.34 -0.62
C ASN A 82 10.02 3.83 -0.59
N VAL A 83 9.21 4.27 0.37
CA VAL A 83 8.95 5.71 0.59
C VAL A 83 9.29 6.01 2.04
N THR A 84 10.43 6.67 2.23
CA THR A 84 10.85 7.16 3.54
C THR A 84 10.24 8.54 3.79
N PRO A 85 10.24 9.05 5.04
CA PRO A 85 9.61 10.35 5.32
C PRO A 85 10.18 11.51 4.51
N ASP A 86 11.48 11.49 4.24
CA ASP A 86 12.14 12.54 3.45
C ASP A 86 11.77 12.50 1.98
N MET A 87 11.26 11.37 1.48
CA MET A 87 10.80 11.22 0.10
C MET A 87 9.33 11.59 -0.08
N PHE A 88 8.55 11.56 1.00
CA PHE A 88 7.10 11.75 0.95
C PHE A 88 6.76 13.24 0.88
N ASN A 89 6.02 13.64 -0.16
CA ASN A 89 5.54 15.01 -0.30
C ASN A 89 4.08 15.16 0.11
N ASP A 90 3.19 14.32 -0.42
CA ASP A 90 1.76 14.51 -0.21
C ASP A 90 1.00 13.21 -0.51
N LEU A 91 -0.20 13.13 0.04
CA LEU A 91 -1.15 12.07 -0.22
C LEU A 91 -2.45 12.68 -0.71
N LYS A 92 -2.94 12.23 -1.86
CA LYS A 92 -4.21 12.66 -2.42
C LYS A 92 -5.16 11.48 -2.50
N ILE A 93 -6.43 11.74 -2.20
CA ILE A 93 -7.48 10.72 -2.15
C ILE A 93 -8.56 11.11 -3.15
N TYR A 94 -8.94 10.15 -3.99
CA TYR A 94 -10.05 10.32 -4.94
C TYR A 94 -11.09 9.22 -4.69
N SER A 95 -12.34 9.61 -4.54
CA SER A 95 -13.44 8.67 -4.34
C SER A 95 -14.32 8.60 -5.58
N GLY A 96 -14.45 7.39 -6.13
CA GLY A 96 -15.40 7.10 -7.21
C GLY A 96 -16.71 6.55 -6.66
N ILE A 97 -17.48 5.91 -7.52
CA ILE A 97 -18.79 5.35 -7.14
C ILE A 97 -18.60 4.09 -6.28
N ILE A 98 -17.73 3.18 -6.70
CA ILE A 98 -17.46 1.91 -6.01
C ILE A 98 -16.06 1.91 -5.44
N TRP A 99 -15.09 2.35 -6.22
CA TRP A 99 -13.67 2.31 -5.90
C TRP A 99 -13.10 3.69 -5.65
N GLY A 100 -12.05 3.71 -4.85
CA GLY A 100 -11.24 4.88 -4.64
C GLY A 100 -9.84 4.67 -5.19
N ARG A 101 -9.12 5.77 -5.25
CA ARG A 101 -7.72 5.81 -5.69
C ARG A 101 -6.94 6.70 -4.75
N ILE A 102 -5.73 6.30 -4.42
CA ILE A 102 -4.80 7.14 -3.69
C ILE A 102 -3.61 7.47 -4.57
N GLU A 103 -3.10 8.69 -4.43
CA GLU A 103 -1.86 9.15 -5.05
C GLU A 103 -0.87 9.46 -3.96
N ILE A 104 0.27 8.78 -3.99
CA ILE A 104 1.38 9.05 -3.09
C ILE A 104 2.43 9.82 -3.88
N ASP A 105 2.51 11.13 -3.62
CA ASP A 105 3.48 11.98 -4.29
C ASP A 105 4.79 11.93 -3.53
N THR A 106 5.86 11.58 -4.25
CA THR A 106 7.19 11.49 -3.68
C THR A 106 8.17 12.34 -4.49
N VAL A 107 9.37 12.53 -3.97
CA VAL A 107 10.41 13.31 -4.66
C VAL A 107 10.88 12.65 -5.96
N LYS A 108 10.63 11.36 -6.15
CA LYS A 108 11.05 10.61 -7.33
C LYS A 108 9.92 10.37 -8.31
N GLU A 109 8.72 10.08 -7.83
CA GLU A 109 7.60 9.66 -8.67
C GLU A 109 6.28 9.82 -7.94
N VAL A 110 5.19 9.76 -8.70
CA VAL A 110 3.85 9.66 -8.13
C VAL A 110 3.42 8.19 -8.22
N ILE A 111 3.00 7.63 -7.09
CA ILE A 111 2.56 6.24 -7.02
C ILE A 111 1.04 6.22 -6.92
N TYR A 112 0.40 5.48 -7.82
CA TYR A 112 -1.05 5.34 -7.84
C TYR A 112 -1.43 3.97 -7.31
N ILE A 113 -2.37 3.92 -6.36
CA ILE A 113 -3.00 2.67 -5.93
C ILE A 113 -4.50 2.87 -6.06
N SER A 114 -5.10 2.08 -6.91
CA SER A 114 -6.50 2.22 -7.30
C SER A 114 -7.29 0.95 -7.00
N ASN A 115 -8.59 1.00 -7.31
CA ASN A 115 -9.50 -0.13 -7.16
C ASN A 115 -9.59 -0.63 -5.72
N VAL A 116 -9.41 0.30 -4.79
CA VAL A 116 -9.65 0.07 -3.37
C VAL A 116 -11.12 0.36 -3.09
N ASP A 117 -11.73 -0.42 -2.21
CA ASP A 117 -13.09 -0.13 -1.76
C ASP A 117 -13.13 1.31 -1.25
N LYS A 118 -14.09 2.10 -1.76
CA LYS A 118 -14.17 3.52 -1.36
C LYS A 118 -14.33 3.71 0.15
N LYS A 119 -14.92 2.73 0.83
CA LYS A 119 -15.10 2.78 2.28
C LYS A 119 -13.78 2.68 3.05
N ALA A 120 -12.71 2.24 2.40
CA ALA A 120 -11.39 2.13 3.00
C ALA A 120 -10.61 3.44 2.98
N LEU A 121 -11.02 4.41 2.18
CA LEU A 121 -10.20 5.61 1.92
C LEU A 121 -9.86 6.40 3.19
N ASP A 122 -10.82 6.57 4.10
CA ASP A 122 -10.57 7.30 5.34
C ASP A 122 -9.53 6.60 6.21
N GLU A 123 -9.61 5.28 6.33
CA GLU A 123 -8.65 4.50 7.10
C GLU A 123 -7.25 4.57 6.47
N ILE A 124 -7.18 4.47 5.15
CA ILE A 124 -5.90 4.55 4.42
C ILE A 124 -5.26 5.92 4.63
N GLU A 125 -6.03 6.98 4.45
CA GLU A 125 -5.55 8.35 4.63
C GLU A 125 -5.03 8.57 6.05
N THR A 126 -5.80 8.15 7.04
CA THR A 126 -5.42 8.28 8.44
C THR A 126 -4.13 7.52 8.73
N ASN A 127 -4.02 6.28 8.28
CA ASN A 127 -2.84 5.46 8.54
C ASN A 127 -1.59 6.04 7.91
N ILE A 128 -1.66 6.44 6.64
CA ILE A 128 -0.48 6.97 5.94
C ILE A 128 -0.05 8.32 6.52
N ASN A 129 -1.00 9.23 6.72
CA ASN A 129 -0.70 10.56 7.25
C ASN A 129 -0.13 10.48 8.67
N ASN A 130 -0.72 9.66 9.54
CA ASN A 130 -0.22 9.48 10.89
C ASN A 130 1.19 8.90 10.90
N LEU A 131 1.44 7.91 10.04
CA LEU A 131 2.76 7.32 9.93
C LEU A 131 3.81 8.37 9.54
N MET A 132 3.53 9.15 8.50
CA MET A 132 4.47 10.15 8.00
C MET A 132 4.69 11.29 8.98
N ILE A 133 3.63 11.77 9.64
CA ILE A 133 3.74 12.82 10.66
C ILE A 133 4.58 12.33 11.84
N ASN A 134 4.31 11.13 12.32
CA ASN A 134 5.03 10.57 13.47
C ASN A 134 6.52 10.36 13.18
N MET A 135 6.84 9.89 11.97
CA MET A 135 8.24 9.67 11.60
C MET A 135 8.99 10.99 11.43
N LYS A 136 8.36 12.00 10.80
CA LYS A 136 8.98 13.33 10.64
C LYS A 136 9.21 14.01 11.97
N GLY A 137 8.31 13.81 12.94
CA GLY A 137 8.44 14.38 14.27
C GLY A 137 9.57 13.79 15.11
N LYS A 138 10.11 12.65 14.69
CA LYS A 138 11.22 11.98 15.39
C LYS A 138 12.60 12.37 14.86
N GLU A 139 12.64 13.10 13.75
CA GLU A 139 13.90 13.60 13.17
C GLU A 139 14.39 14.91 13.87
#